data_613b372f1323f56afb93b90e34646e85
#
_entry.id   613b372f1323f56afb93b90e34646e85
#
_cell.length_a   1.000
_cell.length_b   1.000
_cell.length_c   1.000
_cell.angle_alpha   90.00
_cell.angle_beta   90.00
_cell.angle_gamma   90.00
#
_symmetry.space_group_name_H-M   'P 1'
#
loop_
_entity.id
_entity.type
_entity.pdbx_description
1 polymer ?
#
loop_
_entity_poly.entity_id
_entity_poly.type
_entity_poly.pdbx_seq_one_letter_code
_entity_poly.pdbx_strand_id
1 'polypeptide(L)'
;MNNNSPKEKDVFYICIDIAHGTLSTLYEICKRIKSSYGQKVIIMTGNVANLGDAYKFYADAGIDYMRAGIGGGSRSTTSANLGIHVGLATLLDHLNKARKSYKRSHNGYVPTKIIADGGISNFDDINKSLALGADGVMCGYLIAKSEEACGEIYIKDGKKVRDYYGISTKQAQKMTGGDGKKTSEGISRPIQVEYPIAKWVDNMQSYLRSAMTYTNSRNIFEMQENSQVVILGGTGDFVYRK
;
A
#
# COMPACT_ATOMS: atom_id res chain seq x y z
N MET A 1 32.11 15.55 -32.73
CA MET A 1 31.18 15.97 -31.68
C MET A 1 30.71 14.75 -30.96
N ASN A 2 31.35 14.43 -29.80
CA ASN A 2 31.02 13.25 -29.00
C ASN A 2 29.89 13.60 -28.06
N ASN A 3 28.66 13.18 -28.39
CA ASN A 3 27.53 13.21 -27.49
C ASN A 3 27.64 12.06 -26.50
N ASN A 4 28.46 12.24 -25.47
CA ASN A 4 28.41 11.43 -24.24
C ASN A 4 27.44 12.10 -23.26
N SER A 5 26.14 12.04 -23.53
CA SER A 5 25.16 12.17 -22.46
C SER A 5 25.38 11.02 -21.48
N PRO A 6 25.44 11.25 -20.15
CA PRO A 6 25.50 10.14 -19.21
C PRO A 6 24.27 9.26 -19.44
N LYS A 7 24.47 7.99 -19.81
CA LYS A 7 23.41 7.01 -19.84
C LYS A 7 22.77 7.03 -18.44
N GLU A 8 21.46 7.25 -18.37
CA GLU A 8 20.67 7.06 -17.15
C GLU A 8 21.11 5.71 -16.56
N LYS A 9 21.54 5.74 -15.30
CA LYS A 9 21.98 4.50 -14.62
C LYS A 9 20.75 3.61 -14.58
N ASP A 10 20.83 2.46 -15.24
CA ASP A 10 19.76 1.46 -15.18
C ASP A 10 19.46 1.13 -13.72
N VAL A 11 18.27 1.53 -13.25
CA VAL A 11 17.77 1.25 -11.91
C VAL A 11 16.76 0.12 -12.01
N PHE A 12 16.96 -0.94 -11.25
CA PHE A 12 16.06 -2.08 -11.19
C PHE A 12 15.12 -1.94 -10.00
N TYR A 13 13.84 -2.16 -10.23
CA TYR A 13 12.81 -2.16 -9.20
C TYR A 13 12.41 -3.60 -8.89
N ILE A 14 12.53 -4.00 -7.63
CA ILE A 14 12.18 -5.34 -7.16
C ILE A 14 11.05 -5.23 -6.14
N CYS A 15 9.97 -5.97 -6.34
CA CYS A 15 8.92 -6.15 -5.35
C CYS A 15 8.96 -7.58 -4.82
N ILE A 16 9.28 -7.75 -3.53
CA ILE A 16 9.24 -9.05 -2.85
C ILE A 16 7.94 -9.11 -2.05
N ASP A 17 7.00 -9.91 -2.53
CA ASP A 17 5.67 -10.06 -1.95
C ASP A 17 5.58 -11.35 -1.14
N ILE A 18 5.48 -11.24 0.19
CA ILE A 18 5.43 -12.37 1.12
C ILE A 18 4.43 -12.13 2.23
N ALA A 19 3.95 -13.22 2.84
CA ALA A 19 2.94 -13.15 3.89
C ALA A 19 3.42 -12.45 5.18
N HIS A 20 4.74 -12.51 5.48
CA HIS A 20 5.32 -11.93 6.69
C HIS A 20 6.59 -11.13 6.38
N GLY A 21 6.45 -9.82 6.30
CA GLY A 21 7.50 -8.90 5.86
C GLY A 21 8.65 -8.66 6.85
N THR A 22 8.66 -9.30 8.03
CA THR A 22 9.73 -9.17 9.03
C THR A 22 10.48 -10.48 9.29
N LEU A 23 10.48 -11.40 8.31
CA LEU A 23 11.30 -12.63 8.41
C LEU A 23 12.79 -12.30 8.35
N SER A 24 13.58 -12.96 9.22
CA SER A 24 15.04 -12.81 9.23
C SER A 24 15.67 -13.16 7.88
N THR A 25 15.17 -14.18 7.19
CA THR A 25 15.62 -14.56 5.85
C THR A 25 15.40 -13.42 4.83
N LEU A 26 14.28 -12.69 4.92
CA LEU A 26 14.03 -11.53 4.06
C LEU A 26 15.06 -10.41 4.32
N TYR A 27 15.34 -10.14 5.60
CA TYR A 27 16.37 -9.18 6.00
C TYR A 27 17.72 -9.47 5.35
N GLU A 28 18.19 -10.72 5.48
CA GLU A 28 19.46 -11.13 4.93
C GLU A 28 19.52 -11.07 3.39
N ILE A 29 18.42 -11.47 2.73
CA ILE A 29 18.31 -11.37 1.27
C ILE A 29 18.39 -9.91 0.81
N CYS A 30 17.59 -9.03 1.40
CA CYS A 30 17.55 -7.61 1.02
C CYS A 30 18.90 -6.93 1.30
N LYS A 31 19.52 -7.20 2.45
CA LYS A 31 20.82 -6.68 2.81
C LYS A 31 21.91 -7.13 1.83
N ARG A 32 21.90 -8.40 1.42
CA ARG A 32 22.82 -8.94 0.43
C ARG A 32 22.63 -8.28 -0.95
N ILE A 33 21.37 -8.11 -1.39
CA ILE A 33 21.07 -7.41 -2.65
C ILE A 33 21.60 -5.97 -2.59
N LYS A 34 21.31 -5.23 -1.52
CA LYS A 34 21.78 -3.86 -1.36
C LYS A 34 23.31 -3.76 -1.27
N SER A 35 23.98 -4.70 -0.62
CA SER A 35 25.44 -4.75 -0.56
C SER A 35 26.07 -4.99 -1.94
N SER A 36 25.42 -5.80 -2.79
CA SER A 36 25.94 -6.13 -4.13
C SER A 36 25.65 -5.05 -5.17
N TYR A 37 24.49 -4.41 -5.10
CA TYR A 37 24.00 -3.53 -6.17
C TYR A 37 23.81 -2.07 -5.75
N GLY A 38 23.82 -1.77 -4.46
CA GLY A 38 23.70 -0.41 -3.91
C GLY A 38 22.43 0.31 -4.40
N GLN A 39 22.62 1.52 -4.91
CA GLN A 39 21.55 2.38 -5.42
C GLN A 39 20.99 1.97 -6.80
N LYS A 40 21.59 0.95 -7.44
CA LYS A 40 21.07 0.41 -8.71
C LYS A 40 19.81 -0.44 -8.52
N VAL A 41 19.48 -0.80 -7.29
CA VAL A 41 18.29 -1.60 -6.98
C VAL A 41 17.43 -0.89 -5.95
N ILE A 42 16.16 -0.71 -6.29
CA ILE A 42 15.12 -0.21 -5.40
C ILE A 42 14.28 -1.41 -4.95
N ILE A 43 14.20 -1.63 -3.65
CA ILE A 43 13.48 -2.77 -3.07
C ILE A 43 12.20 -2.30 -2.39
N MET A 44 11.07 -2.84 -2.85
CA MET A 44 9.80 -2.81 -2.13
C MET A 44 9.52 -4.21 -1.58
N THR A 45 9.12 -4.32 -0.32
CA THR A 45 8.69 -5.61 0.23
C THR A 45 7.61 -5.43 1.31
N GLY A 46 6.96 -6.48 1.67
CA GLY A 46 5.91 -6.60 2.68
C GLY A 46 5.15 -7.92 2.51
N ASN A 47 4.09 -8.11 3.28
CA ASN A 47 3.41 -7.06 4.05
C ASN A 47 3.78 -7.12 5.54
N VAL A 48 3.62 -5.99 6.19
CA VAL A 48 3.87 -5.84 7.63
C VAL A 48 2.57 -5.48 8.33
N ALA A 49 2.29 -6.16 9.45
CA ALA A 49 1.25 -5.78 10.42
C ALA A 49 1.82 -5.75 11.85
N ASN A 50 3.14 -5.79 11.97
CA ASN A 50 3.84 -5.84 13.24
C ASN A 50 4.00 -4.42 13.81
N LEU A 51 3.57 -4.22 15.06
CA LEU A 51 3.73 -2.96 15.81
C LEU A 51 5.09 -2.86 16.54
N GLY A 52 5.97 -3.84 16.42
CA GLY A 52 7.31 -3.80 17.01
C GLY A 52 8.30 -3.00 16.16
N ASP A 53 9.54 -3.48 16.12
CA ASP A 53 10.67 -2.82 15.44
C ASP A 53 10.66 -2.94 13.91
N ALA A 54 9.48 -3.10 13.29
CA ALA A 54 9.38 -3.32 11.85
C ALA A 54 10.02 -2.20 11.03
N TYR A 55 9.85 -0.93 11.42
CA TYR A 55 10.48 0.18 10.72
C TYR A 55 12.01 0.09 10.77
N LYS A 56 12.57 -0.17 11.97
CA LYS A 56 14.01 -0.34 12.15
C LYS A 56 14.55 -1.50 11.33
N PHE A 57 13.86 -2.65 11.33
CA PHE A 57 14.21 -3.81 10.52
C PHE A 57 14.36 -3.45 9.04
N TYR A 58 13.41 -2.71 8.47
CA TYR A 58 13.42 -2.30 7.07
C TYR A 58 14.52 -1.28 6.78
N ALA A 59 14.68 -0.30 7.65
CA ALA A 59 15.70 0.73 7.53
C ALA A 59 17.13 0.15 7.58
N ASP A 60 17.38 -0.75 8.52
CA ASP A 60 18.70 -1.39 8.70
C ASP A 60 19.04 -2.39 7.58
N ALA A 61 18.02 -2.99 6.94
CA ALA A 61 18.19 -3.85 5.77
C ALA A 61 18.39 -3.06 4.46
N GLY A 62 18.23 -1.74 4.48
CA GLY A 62 18.32 -0.88 3.30
C GLY A 62 17.13 -1.01 2.35
N ILE A 63 15.97 -1.44 2.86
CA ILE A 63 14.74 -1.60 2.06
C ILE A 63 14.14 -0.21 1.83
N ASP A 64 13.86 0.13 0.56
CA ASP A 64 13.41 1.46 0.17
C ASP A 64 11.91 1.69 0.46
N TYR A 65 11.08 0.66 0.29
CA TYR A 65 9.63 0.76 0.47
C TYR A 65 9.10 -0.42 1.31
N MET A 66 8.37 -0.08 2.37
CA MET A 66 7.67 -1.00 3.25
C MET A 66 6.19 -1.02 2.91
N ARG A 67 5.63 -2.17 2.50
CA ARG A 67 4.17 -2.34 2.35
C ARG A 67 3.57 -2.68 3.72
N ALA A 68 2.78 -1.76 4.24
CA ALA A 68 2.16 -1.84 5.57
C ALA A 68 0.68 -2.19 5.47
N GLY A 69 0.28 -3.30 6.07
CA GLY A 69 -1.10 -3.80 6.14
C GLY A 69 -1.22 -5.28 5.82
N ILE A 70 -1.89 -6.04 6.67
CA ILE A 70 -2.24 -7.45 6.47
C ILE A 70 -3.74 -7.61 6.75
N GLY A 71 -4.43 -8.34 5.87
CA GLY A 71 -5.84 -8.69 6.04
C GLY A 71 -6.84 -7.56 5.75
N GLY A 72 -6.37 -6.34 5.39
CA GLY A 72 -7.22 -5.18 5.11
C GLY A 72 -7.78 -5.14 3.69
N GLY A 73 -7.30 -5.96 2.77
CA GLY A 73 -7.76 -5.99 1.39
C GLY A 73 -9.22 -6.45 1.28
N SER A 74 -10.02 -5.79 0.42
CA SER A 74 -11.46 -6.08 0.26
C SER A 74 -11.78 -7.52 -0.22
N ARG A 75 -10.79 -8.24 -0.68
CA ARG A 75 -10.88 -9.65 -1.12
C ARG A 75 -10.08 -10.61 -0.24
N SER A 76 -9.40 -10.12 0.79
CA SER A 76 -8.67 -10.95 1.74
C SER A 76 -9.60 -11.60 2.76
N THR A 77 -9.33 -12.85 3.09
CA THR A 77 -9.97 -13.58 4.18
C THR A 77 -8.98 -13.93 5.31
N THR A 78 -7.77 -13.40 5.24
CA THR A 78 -6.69 -13.66 6.21
C THR A 78 -7.11 -13.31 7.63
N SER A 79 -7.70 -12.12 7.85
CA SER A 79 -8.17 -11.70 9.16
C SER A 79 -9.27 -12.61 9.71
N ALA A 80 -10.21 -13.03 8.87
CA ALA A 80 -11.34 -13.89 9.27
C ALA A 80 -10.91 -15.34 9.55
N ASN A 81 -9.98 -15.87 8.75
CA ASN A 81 -9.58 -17.27 8.83
C ASN A 81 -8.40 -17.52 9.77
N LEU A 82 -7.47 -16.56 9.86
CA LEU A 82 -6.24 -16.73 10.65
C LEU A 82 -6.21 -15.88 11.92
N GLY A 83 -7.14 -14.91 12.08
CA GLY A 83 -7.13 -13.97 13.18
C GLY A 83 -5.97 -12.96 13.14
N ILE A 84 -5.26 -12.85 12.02
CA ILE A 84 -4.12 -11.96 11.85
C ILE A 84 -4.57 -10.68 11.15
N HIS A 85 -4.61 -9.58 11.90
CA HIS A 85 -4.99 -8.27 11.41
C HIS A 85 -4.58 -7.17 12.37
N VAL A 86 -4.20 -6.02 11.82
CA VAL A 86 -4.07 -4.76 12.55
C VAL A 86 -4.76 -3.67 11.73
N GLY A 87 -5.59 -2.84 12.36
CA GLY A 87 -6.24 -1.71 11.70
C GLY A 87 -5.20 -0.80 11.05
N LEU A 88 -5.38 -0.49 9.76
CA LEU A 88 -4.39 0.24 8.97
C LEU A 88 -4.02 1.59 9.59
N ALA A 89 -5.00 2.35 10.10
CA ALA A 89 -4.75 3.64 10.75
C ALA A 89 -3.82 3.50 11.98
N THR A 90 -4.08 2.51 12.83
CA THR A 90 -3.24 2.19 14.00
C THR A 90 -1.83 1.80 13.58
N LEU A 91 -1.70 0.97 12.54
CA LEU A 91 -0.41 0.54 12.03
C LEU A 91 0.40 1.72 11.48
N LEU A 92 -0.22 2.57 10.66
CA LEU A 92 0.45 3.74 10.05
C LEU A 92 0.91 4.74 11.12
N ASP A 93 0.07 5.05 12.10
CA ASP A 93 0.46 5.93 13.23
C ASP A 93 1.66 5.36 13.99
N HIS A 94 1.64 4.05 14.26
CA HIS A 94 2.75 3.38 14.95
C HIS A 94 4.04 3.40 14.13
N LEU A 95 3.98 3.04 12.85
CA LEU A 95 5.15 3.05 11.95
C LEU A 95 5.70 4.46 11.75
N ASN A 96 4.83 5.47 11.67
CA ASN A 96 5.24 6.87 11.57
C ASN A 96 5.97 7.35 12.84
N LYS A 97 5.48 6.97 14.02
CA LYS A 97 6.17 7.22 15.30
C LYS A 97 7.53 6.54 15.35
N ALA A 98 7.62 5.29 14.92
CA ALA A 98 8.87 4.55 14.82
C ALA A 98 9.85 5.22 13.84
N ARG A 99 9.38 5.66 12.66
CA ARG A 99 10.16 6.43 11.68
C ARG A 99 10.68 7.74 12.28
N LYS A 100 9.86 8.50 12.99
CA LYS A 100 10.26 9.75 13.66
C LYS A 100 11.32 9.46 14.74
N SER A 101 11.21 8.38 15.46
CA SER A 101 12.22 7.94 16.44
C SER A 101 13.54 7.56 15.76
N TYR A 102 13.47 6.75 14.70
CA TYR A 102 14.64 6.38 13.90
C TYR A 102 15.37 7.61 13.33
N LYS A 103 14.61 8.56 12.77
CA LYS A 103 15.12 9.83 12.28
C LYS A 103 15.95 10.61 13.33
N ARG A 104 15.44 10.68 14.57
CA ARG A 104 16.14 11.38 15.67
C ARG A 104 17.47 10.70 16.04
N SER A 105 17.51 9.37 16.06
CA SER A 105 18.72 8.61 16.43
C SER A 105 19.75 8.46 15.29
N HIS A 106 19.39 8.83 14.06
CA HIS A 106 20.23 8.67 12.86
C HIS A 106 20.44 10.01 12.11
N ASN A 107 20.63 11.10 12.83
CA ASN A 107 20.98 12.42 12.29
C ASN A 107 20.04 12.91 11.15
N GLY A 108 18.75 12.63 11.27
CA GLY A 108 17.76 13.05 10.28
C GLY A 108 17.57 12.08 9.10
N TYR A 109 18.31 10.98 9.04
CA TYR A 109 18.22 10.00 7.97
C TYR A 109 16.92 9.17 8.05
N VAL A 110 16.22 9.03 6.91
CA VAL A 110 14.96 8.28 6.79
C VAL A 110 15.03 7.45 5.50
N PRO A 111 15.57 6.21 5.55
CA PRO A 111 15.83 5.41 4.34
C PRO A 111 14.58 4.77 3.75
N THR A 112 13.60 4.41 4.60
CA THR A 112 12.45 3.58 4.19
C THR A 112 11.18 4.41 4.12
N LYS A 113 10.48 4.33 2.99
CA LYS A 113 9.14 4.89 2.78
C LYS A 113 8.05 3.87 3.14
N ILE A 114 6.94 4.36 3.66
CA ILE A 114 5.80 3.56 4.10
C ILE A 114 4.71 3.62 3.04
N ILE A 115 4.30 2.47 2.52
CA ILE A 115 3.19 2.32 1.57
C ILE A 115 2.01 1.67 2.31
N ALA A 116 0.93 2.41 2.45
CA ALA A 116 -0.31 1.89 3.02
C ALA A 116 -0.96 0.89 2.06
N ASP A 117 -1.16 -0.35 2.48
CA ASP A 117 -1.66 -1.43 1.62
C ASP A 117 -2.84 -2.17 2.28
N GLY A 118 -3.95 -2.19 1.57
CA GLY A 118 -5.19 -2.83 1.99
C GLY A 118 -6.20 -1.88 2.65
N GLY A 119 -7.48 -2.11 2.38
CA GLY A 119 -8.59 -1.33 2.94
C GLY A 119 -8.81 0.04 2.28
N ILE A 120 -8.08 0.40 1.25
CA ILE A 120 -8.25 1.66 0.51
C ILE A 120 -9.43 1.51 -0.45
N SER A 121 -10.57 2.06 -0.09
CA SER A 121 -11.83 1.92 -0.84
C SER A 121 -12.43 3.24 -1.33
N ASN A 122 -11.98 4.37 -0.80
CA ASN A 122 -12.43 5.71 -1.13
C ASN A 122 -11.27 6.72 -1.15
N PHE A 123 -11.54 7.93 -1.60
CA PHE A 123 -10.54 9.01 -1.61
C PHE A 123 -10.14 9.45 -0.19
N ASP A 124 -11.06 9.38 0.77
CA ASP A 124 -10.78 9.72 2.17
C ASP A 124 -9.80 8.72 2.81
N ASP A 125 -9.85 7.44 2.44
CA ASP A 125 -8.88 6.44 2.90
C ASP A 125 -7.45 6.79 2.42
N ILE A 126 -7.32 7.30 1.18
CA ILE A 126 -6.05 7.80 0.65
C ILE A 126 -5.55 8.98 1.48
N ASN A 127 -6.39 10.01 1.65
CA ASN A 127 -6.04 11.22 2.38
C ASN A 127 -5.68 10.92 3.84
N LYS A 128 -6.46 10.08 4.53
CA LYS A 128 -6.19 9.64 5.91
C LYS A 128 -4.89 8.86 6.02
N SER A 129 -4.62 7.95 5.08
CA SER A 129 -3.38 7.18 5.08
C SER A 129 -2.15 8.08 4.93
N LEU A 130 -2.20 9.05 4.00
CA LEU A 130 -1.13 10.02 3.82
C LEU A 130 -0.96 10.90 5.07
N ALA A 131 -2.04 11.43 5.64
CA ALA A 131 -2.01 12.22 6.86
C ALA A 131 -1.41 11.46 8.05
N LEU A 132 -1.67 10.16 8.16
CA LEU A 132 -1.13 9.28 9.21
C LEU A 132 0.34 8.90 9.00
N GLY A 133 0.96 9.34 7.91
CA GLY A 133 2.39 9.17 7.67
C GLY A 133 2.76 8.18 6.58
N ALA A 134 1.83 7.68 5.78
CA ALA A 134 2.18 6.93 4.59
C ALA A 134 2.81 7.87 3.54
N ASP A 135 3.82 7.39 2.82
CA ASP A 135 4.43 8.10 1.69
C ASP A 135 3.72 7.79 0.37
N GLY A 136 2.90 6.76 0.37
CA GLY A 136 2.06 6.35 -0.75
C GLY A 136 1.01 5.34 -0.32
N VAL A 137 0.10 5.02 -1.25
CA VAL A 137 -0.99 4.06 -1.03
C VAL A 137 -1.04 3.03 -2.15
N MET A 138 -1.41 1.80 -1.83
CA MET A 138 -1.63 0.73 -2.80
C MET A 138 -3.12 0.53 -3.01
N CYS A 139 -3.61 0.93 -4.19
CA CYS A 139 -5.02 0.94 -4.54
C CYS A 139 -5.36 -0.25 -5.44
N GLY A 140 -5.85 -1.35 -4.88
CA GLY A 140 -6.36 -2.49 -5.66
C GLY A 140 -7.81 -2.27 -6.11
N TYR A 141 -8.71 -2.15 -5.14
CA TYR A 141 -10.15 -2.06 -5.38
C TYR A 141 -10.56 -0.85 -6.23
N LEU A 142 -10.03 0.32 -5.94
CA LEU A 142 -10.34 1.54 -6.68
C LEU A 142 -9.90 1.46 -8.15
N ILE A 143 -8.69 0.96 -8.40
CA ILE A 143 -8.18 0.79 -9.76
C ILE A 143 -8.96 -0.31 -10.50
N ALA A 144 -9.35 -1.40 -9.83
CA ALA A 144 -10.12 -2.48 -10.43
C ALA A 144 -11.50 -2.04 -10.95
N LYS A 145 -12.06 -0.92 -10.49
CA LYS A 145 -13.30 -0.31 -10.98
C LYS A 145 -13.11 0.51 -12.26
N SER A 146 -11.87 0.75 -12.71
CA SER A 146 -11.62 1.52 -13.94
C SER A 146 -11.86 0.66 -15.18
N GLU A 147 -12.18 1.33 -16.30
CA GLU A 147 -12.40 0.66 -17.60
C GLU A 147 -11.14 -0.03 -18.09
N GLU A 148 -9.96 0.53 -17.81
CA GLU A 148 -8.65 0.04 -18.27
C GLU A 148 -8.05 -1.07 -17.40
N ALA A 149 -8.65 -1.38 -16.24
CA ALA A 149 -8.14 -2.47 -15.40
C ALA A 149 -8.25 -3.83 -16.12
N CYS A 150 -7.34 -4.73 -15.81
CA CYS A 150 -7.30 -6.06 -16.42
C CYS A 150 -8.54 -6.92 -16.07
N GLY A 151 -8.84 -7.91 -16.92
CA GLY A 151 -9.98 -8.82 -16.81
C GLY A 151 -11.13 -8.46 -17.74
N GLU A 152 -11.88 -9.47 -18.13
CA GLU A 152 -13.02 -9.31 -19.04
C GLU A 152 -14.14 -8.50 -18.37
N ILE A 153 -14.75 -7.63 -19.17
CA ILE A 153 -15.97 -6.90 -18.79
C ILE A 153 -17.17 -7.64 -19.35
N TYR A 154 -18.15 -7.93 -18.51
CA TYR A 154 -19.40 -8.55 -18.91
C TYR A 154 -20.59 -7.84 -18.29
N ILE A 155 -21.82 -8.14 -18.79
CA ILE A 155 -23.05 -7.54 -18.26
C ILE A 155 -23.66 -8.47 -17.21
N LYS A 156 -23.90 -7.94 -16.03
CA LYS A 156 -24.66 -8.60 -14.96
C LYS A 156 -25.67 -7.62 -14.38
N ASP A 157 -26.93 -8.02 -14.33
CA ASP A 157 -28.02 -7.18 -13.83
C ASP A 157 -28.06 -5.78 -14.49
N GLY A 158 -27.80 -5.73 -15.81
CA GLY A 158 -27.78 -4.49 -16.60
C GLY A 158 -26.55 -3.59 -16.38
N LYS A 159 -25.56 -4.02 -15.60
CA LYS A 159 -24.35 -3.24 -15.29
C LYS A 159 -23.11 -3.89 -15.89
N LYS A 160 -22.14 -3.06 -16.32
CA LYS A 160 -20.79 -3.51 -16.66
C LYS A 160 -20.08 -3.95 -15.39
N VAL A 161 -19.61 -5.18 -15.35
CA VAL A 161 -18.87 -5.75 -14.21
C VAL A 161 -17.65 -6.53 -14.69
N ARG A 162 -16.70 -6.75 -13.80
CA ARG A 162 -15.60 -7.70 -13.97
C ARG A 162 -15.36 -8.47 -12.69
N ASP A 163 -14.75 -9.63 -12.77
CA ASP A 163 -14.34 -10.38 -11.59
C ASP A 163 -13.10 -9.76 -10.97
N TYR A 164 -13.18 -9.46 -9.68
CA TYR A 164 -12.09 -8.95 -8.88
C TYR A 164 -11.71 -9.94 -7.78
N TYR A 165 -10.44 -10.34 -7.76
CA TYR A 165 -9.89 -11.32 -6.83
C TYR A 165 -8.43 -11.03 -6.48
N GLY A 166 -7.97 -11.52 -5.33
CA GLY A 166 -6.57 -11.44 -4.93
C GLY A 166 -5.74 -12.62 -5.43
N ILE A 167 -4.42 -12.45 -5.45
CA ILE A 167 -3.46 -13.48 -5.88
C ILE A 167 -3.56 -14.78 -5.07
N SER A 168 -4.00 -14.72 -3.82
CA SER A 168 -4.17 -15.86 -2.92
C SER A 168 -5.44 -16.69 -3.17
N THR A 169 -6.29 -16.30 -4.14
CA THR A 169 -7.48 -17.06 -4.49
C THR A 169 -7.15 -18.33 -5.28
N LYS A 170 -7.99 -19.37 -5.18
CA LYS A 170 -7.85 -20.58 -6.01
C LYS A 170 -7.88 -20.27 -7.50
N GLN A 171 -8.65 -19.26 -7.92
CA GLN A 171 -8.71 -18.80 -9.31
C GLN A 171 -7.34 -18.28 -9.77
N ALA A 172 -6.72 -17.39 -9.01
CA ALA A 172 -5.39 -16.86 -9.33
C ALA A 172 -4.32 -17.95 -9.30
N GLN A 173 -4.37 -18.87 -8.32
CA GLN A 173 -3.44 -20.00 -8.25
C GLN A 173 -3.45 -20.85 -9.53
N LYS A 174 -4.63 -21.15 -10.08
CA LYS A 174 -4.76 -21.89 -11.35
C LYS A 174 -4.21 -21.10 -12.55
N MET A 175 -4.47 -19.79 -12.61
CA MET A 175 -4.01 -18.93 -13.71
C MET A 175 -2.48 -18.77 -13.73
N THR A 176 -1.82 -18.88 -12.57
CA THR A 176 -0.36 -18.82 -12.44
C THR A 176 0.34 -20.17 -12.53
N GLY A 177 -0.36 -21.20 -13.01
CA GLY A 177 0.18 -22.55 -13.20
C GLY A 177 0.21 -23.41 -11.92
N GLY A 178 -0.42 -22.96 -10.84
CA GLY A 178 -0.61 -23.75 -9.64
C GLY A 178 -1.74 -24.77 -9.77
N ASP A 179 -1.74 -25.80 -8.92
CA ASP A 179 -2.76 -26.85 -8.90
C ASP A 179 -4.06 -26.46 -8.17
N GLY A 180 -4.12 -25.25 -7.61
CA GLY A 180 -5.27 -24.74 -6.86
C GLY A 180 -5.55 -25.46 -5.54
N LYS A 181 -4.61 -26.29 -5.06
CA LYS A 181 -4.76 -27.09 -3.82
C LYS A 181 -4.43 -26.32 -2.55
N LYS A 182 -3.68 -25.21 -2.66
CA LYS A 182 -3.37 -24.38 -1.48
C LYS A 182 -4.64 -23.75 -0.94
N THR A 183 -4.71 -23.59 0.38
CA THR A 183 -5.80 -22.90 1.05
C THR A 183 -5.98 -21.50 0.48
N SER A 184 -7.23 -21.12 0.17
CA SER A 184 -7.52 -19.78 -0.33
C SER A 184 -7.65 -18.81 0.82
N GLU A 185 -6.88 -17.72 0.76
CA GLU A 185 -6.99 -16.58 1.68
C GLU A 185 -7.68 -15.38 1.04
N GLY A 186 -8.48 -15.62 0.00
CA GLY A 186 -9.22 -14.60 -0.72
C GLY A 186 -10.47 -15.13 -1.42
N ILE A 187 -11.31 -14.19 -1.81
CA ILE A 187 -12.55 -14.44 -2.54
C ILE A 187 -12.56 -13.70 -3.89
N SER A 188 -13.21 -14.31 -4.89
CA SER A 188 -13.53 -13.66 -6.16
C SER A 188 -14.98 -13.18 -6.15
N ARG A 189 -15.22 -11.93 -6.52
CA ARG A 189 -16.58 -11.38 -6.68
C ARG A 189 -16.60 -10.39 -7.84
N PRO A 190 -17.72 -10.29 -8.58
CA PRO A 190 -17.90 -9.24 -9.56
C PRO A 190 -17.90 -7.86 -8.87
N ILE A 191 -17.27 -6.89 -9.53
CA ILE A 191 -17.33 -5.47 -9.17
C ILE A 191 -17.81 -4.68 -10.37
N GLN A 192 -18.51 -3.57 -10.11
CA GLN A 192 -18.95 -2.69 -11.17
C GLN A 192 -17.78 -1.93 -11.76
N VAL A 193 -17.76 -1.80 -13.08
CA VAL A 193 -16.85 -0.90 -13.82
C VAL A 193 -17.53 0.48 -13.87
N GLU A 194 -16.88 1.50 -13.34
CA GLU A 194 -17.54 2.79 -13.04
C GLU A 194 -16.97 3.99 -13.80
N TYR A 195 -15.67 3.96 -14.13
CA TYR A 195 -14.98 5.15 -14.64
C TYR A 195 -13.72 4.84 -15.46
N PRO A 196 -13.35 5.71 -16.41
CA PRO A 196 -12.01 5.70 -16.96
C PRO A 196 -10.99 6.19 -15.92
N ILE A 197 -9.80 5.61 -15.91
CA ILE A 197 -8.77 5.88 -14.90
C ILE A 197 -8.37 7.35 -14.86
N ALA A 198 -8.31 8.02 -16.00
CA ALA A 198 -7.97 9.45 -16.08
C ALA A 198 -8.91 10.30 -15.21
N LYS A 199 -10.23 10.08 -15.32
CA LYS A 199 -11.22 10.80 -14.52
C LYS A 199 -11.07 10.51 -13.02
N TRP A 200 -10.75 9.28 -12.66
CA TRP A 200 -10.49 8.93 -11.27
C TRP A 200 -9.25 9.66 -10.72
N VAL A 201 -8.18 9.74 -11.51
CA VAL A 201 -6.95 10.47 -11.13
C VAL A 201 -7.21 11.95 -10.93
N ASP A 202 -7.96 12.59 -11.83
CA ASP A 202 -8.34 14.00 -11.70
C ASP A 202 -9.13 14.28 -10.41
N ASN A 203 -10.09 13.41 -10.10
CA ASN A 203 -10.87 13.50 -8.86
C ASN A 203 -9.98 13.30 -7.62
N MET A 204 -9.11 12.29 -7.64
CA MET A 204 -8.18 12.01 -6.55
C MET A 204 -7.26 13.19 -6.28
N GLN A 205 -6.68 13.79 -7.33
CA GLN A 205 -5.85 14.99 -7.19
C GLN A 205 -6.62 16.17 -6.60
N SER A 206 -7.87 16.36 -7.03
CA SER A 206 -8.72 17.44 -6.54
C SER A 206 -9.04 17.28 -5.06
N TYR A 207 -9.43 16.08 -4.62
CA TYR A 207 -9.69 15.80 -3.21
C TYR A 207 -8.43 15.89 -2.35
N LEU A 208 -7.28 15.45 -2.85
CA LEU A 208 -6.02 15.58 -2.13
C LEU A 208 -5.61 17.04 -1.95
N ARG A 209 -5.74 17.87 -3.00
CA ARG A 209 -5.49 19.32 -2.91
C ARG A 209 -6.41 19.99 -1.90
N SER A 210 -7.69 19.62 -1.89
CA SER A 210 -8.65 20.12 -0.90
C SER A 210 -8.23 19.72 0.52
N ALA A 211 -7.87 18.47 0.75
CA ALA A 211 -7.39 18.00 2.05
C ALA A 211 -6.14 18.77 2.52
N MET A 212 -5.18 19.01 1.62
CA MET A 212 -4.01 19.84 1.92
C MET A 212 -4.40 21.29 2.25
N THR A 213 -5.40 21.85 1.58
CA THR A 213 -5.89 23.20 1.89
C THR A 213 -6.47 23.27 3.30
N TYR A 214 -7.30 22.29 3.69
CA TYR A 214 -7.91 22.25 5.03
C TYR A 214 -6.88 22.04 6.15
N THR A 215 -5.73 21.44 5.84
CA THR A 215 -4.61 21.25 6.78
C THR A 215 -3.54 22.35 6.67
N ASN A 216 -3.79 23.40 5.91
CA ASN A 216 -2.82 24.48 5.65
C ASN A 216 -1.46 23.94 5.16
N SER A 217 -1.48 23.05 4.18
CA SER A 217 -0.32 22.32 3.69
C SER A 217 -0.12 22.52 2.20
N ARG A 218 1.14 22.63 1.75
CA ARG A 218 1.53 22.81 0.33
C ARG A 218 1.99 21.52 -0.33
N ASN A 219 2.28 20.51 0.48
CA ASN A 219 2.74 19.18 0.05
C ASN A 219 2.34 18.12 1.08
N ILE A 220 2.56 16.86 0.73
CA ILE A 220 2.21 15.71 1.60
C ILE A 220 2.98 15.74 2.93
N PHE A 221 4.24 16.17 2.92
CA PHE A 221 5.03 16.22 4.14
C PHE A 221 4.46 17.24 5.15
N GLU A 222 4.11 18.45 4.69
CA GLU A 222 3.43 19.45 5.52
C GLU A 222 2.06 18.92 6.01
N MET A 223 1.31 18.20 5.15
CA MET A 223 0.04 17.59 5.53
C MET A 223 0.23 16.57 6.66
N GLN A 224 1.28 15.76 6.64
CA GLN A 224 1.60 14.82 7.72
C GLN A 224 1.91 15.52 9.04
N GLU A 225 2.57 16.67 9.00
CA GLU A 225 2.93 17.42 10.21
C GLU A 225 1.76 18.27 10.75
N ASN A 226 0.90 18.80 9.87
CA ASN A 226 -0.20 19.70 10.24
C ASN A 226 -1.50 18.97 10.57
N SER A 227 -1.66 17.72 10.15
CA SER A 227 -2.89 16.98 10.36
C SER A 227 -3.09 16.58 11.82
N GLN A 228 -4.33 16.74 12.29
CA GLN A 228 -4.77 16.26 13.60
C GLN A 228 -5.69 15.06 13.41
N VAL A 229 -5.36 13.95 14.07
CA VAL A 229 -6.14 12.71 14.00
C VAL A 229 -7.04 12.62 15.23
N VAL A 230 -8.33 12.43 14.99
CA VAL A 230 -9.34 12.22 16.03
C VAL A 230 -9.83 10.78 15.96
N ILE A 231 -9.75 10.06 17.09
CA ILE A 231 -10.34 8.73 17.22
C ILE A 231 -11.83 8.90 17.57
N LEU A 232 -12.69 8.37 16.71
CA LEU A 232 -14.13 8.40 16.93
C LEU A 232 -14.57 7.16 17.70
N GLY A 233 -15.36 7.32 18.74
CA GLY A 233 -16.07 6.22 19.40
C GLY A 233 -17.29 5.77 18.60
N GLY A 234 -17.94 4.66 19.02
CA GLY A 234 -19.04 4.04 18.26
C GLY A 234 -20.23 4.93 17.91
N THR A 235 -20.46 6.03 18.62
CA THR A 235 -21.47 7.06 18.30
C THR A 235 -21.00 8.06 17.21
N GLY A 236 -19.69 8.18 16.97
CA GLY A 236 -19.13 9.03 15.93
C GLY A 236 -19.34 8.49 14.51
N ASP A 237 -19.56 7.18 14.36
CA ASP A 237 -19.82 6.54 13.07
C ASP A 237 -21.09 7.02 12.37
N PHE A 238 -22.09 7.50 13.13
CA PHE A 238 -23.36 8.01 12.58
C PHE A 238 -23.21 9.34 11.83
N VAL A 239 -22.20 10.13 12.12
CA VAL A 239 -21.99 11.43 11.49
C VAL A 239 -21.38 11.31 10.09
N TYR A 240 -20.69 10.22 9.79
CA TYR A 240 -19.94 9.99 8.54
C TYR A 240 -20.62 9.06 7.53
N ARG A 241 -21.70 8.39 7.92
CA ARG A 241 -22.50 7.54 7.02
C ARG A 241 -23.68 8.29 6.43
N LYS A 242 -23.41 9.30 5.61
CA LYS A 242 -24.41 9.90 4.74
C LYS A 242 -24.26 9.41 3.32
#